data_0351fa02c569ba07738baaa84506ff85
#
_entry.id   0351fa02c569ba07738baaa84506ff85
#
_cell.length_a   1.000
_cell.length_b   1.000
_cell.length_c   1.000
_cell.angle_alpha   90.00
_cell.angle_beta   90.00
_cell.angle_gamma   90.00
#
_symmetry.space_group_name_H-M   'P 1'
#
loop_
_entity.id
_entity.type
_entity.pdbx_description
1 polymer ?
#
loop_
_entity_poly.entity_id
_entity_poly.type
_entity_poly.pdbx_seq_one_letter_code
_entity_poly.pdbx_strand_id
1 'polypeptide(L)'
;MAMDMDQRWVNRLPADMLETFHWFRGECFSLIVEDVLRLPSEPYVIVEGFRLLPHLVKPLLAVSSQAIWLLPTPEFRQAMVNSRRSPQWGFVEKTSDPERALGNLLERDAMFTQRLYEEAQRLELKTIEVDSTMTVDELARRVAEALGL
;
A
#
# COMPACT_ATOMS: atom_id res chain seq x y z
N MET A 1 14.57 -19.92 11.41
CA MET A 1 15.78 -19.36 10.80
C MET A 1 15.36 -18.20 9.93
N ALA A 2 15.91 -17.00 10.09
CA ALA A 2 15.54 -15.87 9.25
C ALA A 2 16.05 -16.11 7.82
N MET A 3 15.22 -15.87 6.82
CA MET A 3 15.58 -15.94 5.41
C MET A 3 16.66 -14.88 5.12
N ASP A 4 17.75 -15.25 4.44
CA ASP A 4 18.77 -14.27 4.04
C ASP A 4 18.23 -13.28 3.01
N MET A 5 18.99 -12.21 2.73
CA MET A 5 18.51 -11.12 1.87
C MET A 5 18.35 -11.55 0.42
N ASP A 6 19.25 -12.41 -0.09
CA ASP A 6 19.15 -12.90 -1.46
C ASP A 6 17.99 -13.87 -1.63
N GLN A 7 17.78 -14.77 -0.68
CA GLN A 7 16.62 -15.64 -0.67
C GLN A 7 15.31 -14.84 -0.61
N ARG A 8 15.32 -13.70 0.07
CA ARG A 8 14.13 -12.86 0.23
C ARG A 8 13.83 -12.03 -1.01
N TRP A 9 14.83 -11.44 -1.64
CA TRP A 9 14.64 -10.38 -2.62
C TRP A 9 15.14 -10.66 -4.02
N VAL A 10 16.11 -11.59 -4.18
CA VAL A 10 16.75 -11.92 -5.47
C VAL A 10 16.19 -13.22 -6.04
N ASN A 11 16.11 -14.27 -5.22
CA ASN A 11 15.88 -15.64 -5.68
C ASN A 11 14.41 -16.06 -5.73
N ARG A 12 13.50 -15.20 -5.28
CA ARG A 12 12.07 -15.48 -5.32
C ARG A 12 11.40 -14.74 -6.47
N LEU A 13 10.35 -15.34 -7.01
CA LEU A 13 9.47 -14.67 -7.96
C LEU A 13 8.62 -13.59 -7.26
N PRO A 14 8.35 -12.46 -7.92
CA PRO A 14 7.47 -11.42 -7.38
C PRO A 14 6.10 -11.94 -6.93
N ALA A 15 5.51 -12.87 -7.68
CA ALA A 15 4.24 -13.51 -7.32
C ALA A 15 4.33 -14.27 -5.98
N ASP A 16 5.40 -15.04 -5.75
CA ASP A 16 5.60 -15.76 -4.50
C ASP A 16 5.83 -14.79 -3.33
N MET A 17 6.53 -13.70 -3.59
CA MET A 17 6.70 -12.63 -2.61
C MET A 17 5.35 -12.00 -2.23
N LEU A 18 4.49 -11.74 -3.21
CA LEU A 18 3.17 -11.17 -3.00
C LEU A 18 2.31 -12.09 -2.12
N GLU A 19 2.24 -13.39 -2.46
CA GLU A 19 1.40 -14.35 -1.75
C GLU A 19 1.88 -14.65 -0.33
N THR A 20 3.15 -14.52 -0.06
CA THR A 20 3.72 -14.83 1.25
C THR A 20 3.97 -13.61 2.14
N PHE A 21 3.77 -12.40 1.62
CA PHE A 21 3.89 -11.19 2.42
C PHE A 21 2.59 -10.92 3.18
N HIS A 22 2.53 -11.42 4.42
CA HIS A 22 1.33 -11.44 5.23
C HIS A 22 0.73 -10.05 5.48
N TRP A 23 1.51 -8.98 5.42
CA TRP A 23 0.97 -7.63 5.50
C TRP A 23 0.05 -7.28 4.33
N PHE A 24 0.31 -7.81 3.13
CA PHE A 24 -0.57 -7.66 1.97
C PHE A 24 -1.81 -8.57 2.04
N ARG A 25 -1.94 -9.36 3.09
CA ARG A 25 -3.09 -10.20 3.40
C ARG A 25 -3.92 -9.67 4.58
N GLY A 26 -3.60 -8.47 5.08
CA GLY A 26 -4.31 -7.83 6.18
C GLY A 26 -4.00 -8.43 7.56
N GLU A 27 -2.81 -9.05 7.75
CA GLU A 27 -2.41 -9.53 9.06
C GLU A 27 -2.51 -8.43 10.12
N CYS A 28 -3.05 -8.79 11.28
CA CYS A 28 -3.29 -7.88 12.40
C CYS A 28 -4.36 -6.79 12.13
N PHE A 29 -5.20 -6.92 11.10
CA PHE A 29 -6.28 -5.97 10.85
C PHE A 29 -7.24 -5.85 12.05
N SER A 30 -7.53 -6.95 12.74
CA SER A 30 -8.37 -6.94 13.95
C SER A 30 -7.83 -6.04 15.04
N LEU A 31 -6.50 -5.96 15.22
CA LEU A 31 -5.88 -5.07 16.19
C LEU A 31 -6.06 -3.59 15.82
N ILE A 32 -6.00 -3.28 14.50
CA ILE A 32 -6.29 -1.92 14.01
C ILE A 32 -7.75 -1.56 14.35
N VAL A 33 -8.68 -2.47 14.12
CA VAL A 33 -10.10 -2.24 14.46
C VAL A 33 -10.28 -2.04 15.97
N GLU A 34 -9.65 -2.87 16.80
CA GLU A 34 -9.70 -2.71 18.26
C GLU A 34 -9.16 -1.35 18.72
N ASP A 35 -8.05 -0.89 18.14
CA ASP A 35 -7.47 0.40 18.47
C ASP A 35 -8.39 1.55 18.04
N VAL A 36 -8.96 1.48 16.83
CA VAL A 36 -9.93 2.49 16.35
C VAL A 36 -11.16 2.56 17.25
N LEU A 37 -11.69 1.42 17.71
CA LEU A 37 -12.85 1.37 18.59
C LEU A 37 -12.60 1.98 20.00
N ARG A 38 -11.35 2.11 20.40
CA ARG A 38 -10.95 2.76 21.67
C ARG A 38 -10.81 4.28 21.55
N LEU A 39 -10.79 4.80 20.32
CA LEU A 39 -10.65 6.23 20.09
C LEU A 39 -11.98 6.95 20.38
N PRO A 40 -11.94 8.21 20.83
CA PRO A 40 -13.15 9.02 20.96
C PRO A 40 -13.78 9.24 19.58
N SER A 41 -15.10 9.44 19.57
CA SER A 41 -15.84 9.72 18.34
C SER A 41 -15.51 11.08 17.72
N GLU A 42 -14.91 11.97 18.50
CA GLU A 42 -14.45 13.29 18.06
C GLU A 42 -13.09 13.64 18.69
N PRO A 43 -12.21 14.32 17.96
CA PRO A 43 -12.34 14.72 16.54
C PRO A 43 -12.30 13.50 15.58
N TYR A 44 -12.65 13.74 14.31
CA TYR A 44 -12.52 12.69 13.28
C TYR A 44 -11.10 12.14 13.24
N VAL A 45 -10.99 10.84 13.04
CA VAL A 45 -9.72 10.14 12.96
C VAL A 45 -9.52 9.63 11.53
N ILE A 46 -8.36 9.90 10.97
CA ILE A 46 -7.93 9.32 9.69
C ILE A 46 -7.00 8.15 10.01
N VAL A 47 -7.35 6.99 9.49
CA VAL A 47 -6.53 5.79 9.60
C VAL A 47 -5.94 5.48 8.22
N GLU A 48 -4.63 5.38 8.13
CA GLU A 48 -3.96 5.08 6.86
C GLU A 48 -3.05 3.86 6.99
N GLY A 49 -2.87 3.13 5.88
CA GLY A 49 -1.94 2.03 5.81
C GLY A 49 -2.31 0.96 4.78
N PHE A 50 -1.30 0.28 4.27
CA PHE A 50 -1.46 -0.74 3.23
C PHE A 50 -2.08 -2.07 3.72
N ARG A 51 -2.34 -2.21 5.03
CA ARG A 51 -3.11 -3.34 5.61
C ARG A 51 -4.62 -3.12 5.56
N LEU A 52 -5.07 -1.92 5.20
CA LEU A 52 -6.47 -1.57 5.07
C LEU A 52 -6.98 -2.05 3.69
N LEU A 53 -7.13 -3.38 3.57
CA LEU A 53 -7.56 -3.99 2.31
C LEU A 53 -9.03 -3.73 2.04
N PRO A 54 -9.45 -3.55 0.76
CA PRO A 54 -10.84 -3.23 0.41
C PRO A 54 -11.87 -4.18 1.04
N HIS A 55 -11.65 -5.49 0.96
CA HIS A 55 -12.57 -6.50 1.50
C HIS A 55 -12.66 -6.51 3.04
N LEU A 56 -11.59 -6.10 3.74
CA LEU A 56 -11.59 -6.00 5.21
C LEU A 56 -12.25 -4.71 5.69
N VAL A 57 -12.08 -3.61 4.97
CA VAL A 57 -12.60 -2.29 5.34
C VAL A 57 -14.07 -2.15 4.94
N LYS A 58 -14.48 -2.65 3.76
CA LYS A 58 -15.85 -2.50 3.23
C LYS A 58 -16.96 -2.82 4.23
N PRO A 59 -16.89 -3.94 5.00
CA PRO A 59 -17.92 -4.29 5.97
C PRO A 59 -18.06 -3.29 7.15
N LEU A 60 -17.05 -2.45 7.38
CA LEU A 60 -17.01 -1.50 8.49
C LEU A 60 -17.52 -0.11 8.09
N LEU A 61 -17.70 0.15 6.80
CA LEU A 61 -18.13 1.45 6.29
C LEU A 61 -19.64 1.60 6.39
N ALA A 62 -20.11 2.70 6.96
CA ALA A 62 -21.51 3.09 6.89
C ALA A 62 -21.89 3.59 5.49
N VAL A 63 -20.96 4.33 4.84
CA VAL A 63 -21.07 4.80 3.46
C VAL A 63 -19.73 4.66 2.75
N SER A 64 -19.75 4.40 1.44
CA SER A 64 -18.52 4.15 0.65
C SER A 64 -17.55 5.35 0.60
N SER A 65 -18.05 6.57 0.86
CA SER A 65 -17.21 7.77 0.93
C SER A 65 -16.33 7.87 2.18
N GLN A 66 -16.46 6.96 3.14
CA GLN A 66 -15.60 6.93 4.33
C GLN A 66 -14.21 6.32 4.07
N ALA A 67 -13.97 5.75 2.91
CA ALA A 67 -12.69 5.16 2.57
C ALA A 67 -12.30 5.45 1.13
N ILE A 68 -10.99 5.53 0.88
CA ILE A 68 -10.41 5.74 -0.44
C ILE A 68 -9.06 5.04 -0.53
N TRP A 69 -8.74 4.48 -1.69
CA TRP A 69 -7.46 3.84 -1.96
C TRP A 69 -6.63 4.70 -2.90
N LEU A 70 -5.44 5.09 -2.45
CA LEU A 70 -4.46 5.82 -3.25
C LEU A 70 -3.56 4.78 -3.94
N LEU A 71 -3.63 4.73 -5.25
CA LEU A 71 -2.96 3.72 -6.06
C LEU A 71 -1.87 4.40 -6.92
N PRO A 72 -0.59 4.20 -6.60
CA PRO A 72 0.49 4.81 -7.34
C PRO A 72 0.64 4.18 -8.74
N THR A 73 0.90 5.01 -9.76
CA THR A 73 1.36 4.49 -11.04
C THR A 73 2.74 3.83 -10.92
N PRO A 74 3.11 2.92 -11.84
CA PRO A 74 4.45 2.31 -11.85
C PRO A 74 5.56 3.36 -11.89
N GLU A 75 5.41 4.42 -12.68
CA GLU A 75 6.38 5.52 -12.82
C GLU A 75 6.53 6.30 -11.52
N PHE A 76 5.41 6.60 -10.85
CA PHE A 76 5.42 7.27 -9.55
C PHE A 76 6.11 6.39 -8.50
N ARG A 77 5.80 5.10 -8.46
CA ARG A 77 6.43 4.15 -7.56
C ARG A 77 7.94 4.08 -7.78
N GLN A 78 8.38 3.99 -9.04
CA GLN A 78 9.80 3.99 -9.40
C GLN A 78 10.50 5.29 -8.95
N ALA A 79 9.88 6.45 -9.19
CA ALA A 79 10.41 7.73 -8.78
C ALA A 79 10.51 7.83 -7.24
N MET A 80 9.50 7.37 -6.51
CA MET A 80 9.53 7.30 -5.05
C MET A 80 10.67 6.44 -4.51
N VAL A 81 10.87 5.25 -5.06
CA VAL A 81 11.96 4.36 -4.64
C VAL A 81 13.31 5.01 -4.92
N ASN A 82 13.48 5.63 -6.09
CA ASN A 82 14.71 6.33 -6.43
C ASN A 82 15.00 7.52 -5.51
N SER A 83 13.97 8.29 -5.14
CA SER A 83 14.12 9.45 -4.22
C SER A 83 14.45 9.02 -2.78
N ARG A 84 14.01 7.83 -2.38
CA ARG A 84 14.23 7.25 -1.05
C ARG A 84 15.46 6.37 -0.94
N ARG A 85 16.36 6.38 -1.93
CA ARG A 85 17.68 5.74 -1.86
C ARG A 85 18.54 6.39 -0.78
N SER A 86 18.09 6.25 0.47
CA SER A 86 18.82 6.61 1.68
C SER A 86 19.36 5.34 2.34
N PRO A 87 20.31 5.43 3.27
CA PRO A 87 20.82 4.28 4.03
C PRO A 87 19.73 3.44 4.73
N GLN A 88 18.56 4.01 4.96
CA GLN A 88 17.42 3.32 5.59
C GLN A 88 16.70 2.34 4.65
N TRP A 89 16.77 2.55 3.33
CA TRP A 89 16.25 1.63 2.30
C TRP A 89 17.33 0.73 1.72
N GLY A 90 18.53 0.78 2.28
CA GLY A 90 19.69 0.02 1.84
C GLY A 90 19.60 -1.50 2.04
N PHE A 91 18.40 -2.07 2.26
CA PHE A 91 18.24 -3.52 2.31
C PHE A 91 18.43 -4.16 0.93
N VAL A 92 18.04 -3.49 -0.15
CA VAL A 92 18.27 -3.93 -1.54
C VAL A 92 19.77 -3.93 -1.84
N GLU A 93 20.49 -2.91 -1.41
CA GLU A 93 21.96 -2.79 -1.57
C GLU A 93 22.76 -3.87 -0.80
N LYS A 94 22.10 -4.57 0.14
CA LYS A 94 22.70 -5.68 0.91
C LYS A 94 22.52 -7.04 0.23
N THR A 95 21.91 -7.09 -0.94
CA THR A 95 21.77 -8.30 -1.73
C THR A 95 22.97 -8.46 -2.68
N SER A 96 23.17 -9.68 -3.18
CA SER A 96 24.21 -9.95 -4.19
C SER A 96 23.88 -9.34 -5.55
N ASP A 97 22.60 -9.04 -5.82
CA ASP A 97 22.10 -8.44 -7.06
C ASP A 97 21.04 -7.37 -6.73
N PRO A 98 21.47 -6.15 -6.41
CA PRO A 98 20.55 -5.06 -6.04
C PRO A 98 19.58 -4.66 -7.15
N GLU A 99 20.00 -4.75 -8.41
CA GLU A 99 19.14 -4.38 -9.55
C GLU A 99 17.99 -5.37 -9.69
N ARG A 100 18.27 -6.65 -9.64
CA ARG A 100 17.25 -7.71 -9.66
C ARG A 100 16.34 -7.65 -8.44
N ALA A 101 16.90 -7.44 -7.25
CA ALA A 101 16.12 -7.30 -6.03
C ALA A 101 15.14 -6.12 -6.11
N LEU A 102 15.58 -4.98 -6.66
CA LEU A 102 14.75 -3.82 -6.91
C LEU A 102 13.64 -4.11 -7.94
N GLY A 103 14.00 -4.74 -9.05
CA GLY A 103 13.03 -5.16 -10.07
C GLY A 103 11.93 -6.05 -9.50
N ASN A 104 12.32 -7.08 -8.75
CA ASN A 104 11.36 -7.98 -8.08
C ASN A 104 10.45 -7.26 -7.08
N LEU A 105 11.01 -6.31 -6.32
CA LEU A 105 10.25 -5.49 -5.38
C LEU A 105 9.20 -4.64 -6.09
N LEU A 106 9.59 -3.95 -7.15
CA LEU A 106 8.71 -3.07 -7.92
C LEU A 106 7.58 -3.87 -8.61
N GLU A 107 7.92 -5.02 -9.18
CA GLU A 107 6.95 -5.91 -9.82
C GLU A 107 5.95 -6.47 -8.81
N ARG A 108 6.41 -6.94 -7.65
CA ARG A 108 5.52 -7.36 -6.54
C ARG A 108 4.56 -6.25 -6.13
N ASP A 109 5.08 -5.03 -5.97
CA ASP A 109 4.28 -3.88 -5.54
C ASP A 109 3.28 -3.45 -6.63
N ALA A 110 3.64 -3.55 -7.91
CA ALA A 110 2.73 -3.32 -9.02
C ALA A 110 1.59 -4.35 -9.03
N MET A 111 1.90 -5.64 -8.84
CA MET A 111 0.91 -6.71 -8.72
C MET A 111 -0.04 -6.47 -7.53
N PHE A 112 0.48 -6.00 -6.40
CA PHE A 112 -0.36 -5.65 -5.24
C PHE A 112 -1.28 -4.46 -5.53
N THR A 113 -0.76 -3.42 -6.15
CA THR A 113 -1.55 -2.24 -6.56
C THR A 113 -2.67 -2.63 -7.52
N GLN A 114 -2.38 -3.49 -8.50
CA GLN A 114 -3.38 -4.00 -9.42
C GLN A 114 -4.48 -4.81 -8.70
N ARG A 115 -4.10 -5.67 -7.76
CA ARG A 115 -5.05 -6.43 -6.93
C ARG A 115 -5.97 -5.50 -6.13
N LEU A 116 -5.42 -4.46 -5.51
CA LEU A 116 -6.21 -3.46 -4.79
C LEU A 116 -7.19 -2.73 -5.70
N TYR A 117 -6.75 -2.35 -6.90
CA TYR A 117 -7.61 -1.70 -7.88
C TYR A 117 -8.80 -2.58 -8.27
N GLU A 118 -8.52 -3.83 -8.70
CA GLU A 118 -9.55 -4.78 -9.11
C GLU A 118 -10.54 -5.07 -7.98
N GLU A 119 -10.05 -5.21 -6.76
CA GLU A 119 -10.89 -5.46 -5.59
C GLU A 119 -11.74 -4.24 -5.23
N ALA A 120 -11.16 -3.04 -5.24
CA ALA A 120 -11.90 -1.80 -5.00
C ALA A 120 -12.99 -1.58 -6.05
N GLN A 121 -12.69 -1.82 -7.34
CA GLN A 121 -13.70 -1.74 -8.41
C GLN A 121 -14.85 -2.73 -8.19
N ARG A 122 -14.55 -3.99 -7.89
CA ARG A 122 -15.56 -5.02 -7.61
C ARG A 122 -16.45 -4.69 -6.42
N LEU A 123 -15.90 -3.99 -5.43
CA LEU A 123 -16.60 -3.59 -4.20
C LEU A 123 -17.23 -2.20 -4.28
N GLU A 124 -17.17 -1.55 -5.45
CA GLU A 124 -17.67 -0.18 -5.68
C GLU A 124 -17.09 0.85 -4.70
N LEU A 125 -15.79 0.74 -4.45
CA LEU A 125 -15.03 1.62 -3.55
C LEU A 125 -14.24 2.64 -4.37
N LYS A 126 -14.00 3.81 -3.77
CA LYS A 126 -13.28 4.90 -4.43
C LYS A 126 -11.79 4.64 -4.49
N THR A 127 -11.17 4.95 -5.64
CA THR A 127 -9.73 4.95 -5.84
C THR A 127 -9.28 6.28 -6.43
N ILE A 128 -8.07 6.71 -6.09
CA ILE A 128 -7.35 7.79 -6.78
C ILE A 128 -6.04 7.22 -7.28
N GLU A 129 -5.82 7.31 -8.58
CA GLU A 129 -4.51 7.04 -9.16
C GLU A 129 -3.58 8.22 -8.88
N VAL A 130 -2.39 7.91 -8.35
CA VAL A 130 -1.38 8.90 -7.98
C VAL A 130 -0.21 8.81 -8.94
N ASP A 131 0.03 9.84 -9.71
CA ASP A 131 1.13 9.95 -10.66
C ASP A 131 2.15 11.02 -10.28
N SER A 132 3.23 11.11 -11.05
CA SER A 132 4.33 12.06 -10.79
C SER A 132 4.01 13.52 -11.14
N THR A 133 2.86 13.80 -11.78
CA THR A 133 2.42 15.15 -12.11
C THR A 133 1.56 15.77 -11.01
N MET A 134 1.00 14.95 -10.15
CA MET A 134 0.14 15.38 -9.06
C MET A 134 0.94 15.97 -7.91
N THR A 135 0.59 17.20 -7.51
CA THR A 135 1.17 17.82 -6.32
C THR A 135 0.53 17.28 -5.03
N VAL A 136 1.22 17.45 -3.90
CA VAL A 136 0.69 17.07 -2.58
C VAL A 136 -0.62 17.81 -2.29
N ASP A 137 -0.72 19.09 -2.60
CA ASP A 137 -1.92 19.91 -2.37
C ASP A 137 -3.10 19.42 -3.24
N GLU A 138 -2.82 19.09 -4.50
CA GLU A 138 -3.84 18.52 -5.40
C GLU A 138 -4.34 17.17 -4.89
N LEU A 139 -3.44 16.29 -4.46
CA LEU A 139 -3.81 15.00 -3.88
C LEU A 139 -4.64 15.18 -2.60
N ALA A 140 -4.21 16.07 -1.71
CA ALA A 140 -4.93 16.36 -0.47
C ALA A 140 -6.36 16.88 -0.75
N ARG A 141 -6.51 17.79 -1.72
CA ARG A 141 -7.82 18.30 -2.16
C ARG A 141 -8.71 17.16 -2.69
N ARG A 142 -8.20 16.30 -3.57
CA ARG A 142 -8.95 15.16 -4.11
C ARG A 142 -9.37 14.17 -3.03
N VAL A 143 -8.50 13.91 -2.07
CA VAL A 143 -8.82 13.02 -0.94
C VAL A 143 -9.92 13.64 -0.08
N ALA A 144 -9.81 14.91 0.28
CA ALA A 144 -10.82 15.63 1.06
C ALA A 144 -12.19 15.59 0.35
N GLU A 145 -12.25 15.96 -0.93
CA GLU A 145 -13.47 15.88 -1.72
C GLU A 145 -14.06 14.47 -1.78
N ALA A 146 -13.22 13.45 -1.95
CA ALA A 146 -13.67 12.07 -2.02
C ALA A 146 -14.23 11.55 -0.69
N LEU A 147 -13.69 12.04 0.44
CA LEU A 147 -14.15 11.70 1.80
C LEU A 147 -15.31 12.60 2.26
N GLY A 148 -15.59 13.70 1.55
CA GLY A 148 -16.64 14.66 1.93
C GLY A 148 -16.24 15.57 3.10
N LEU A 149 -14.95 15.90 3.19
CA LEU A 149 -14.35 16.79 4.19
C LEU A 149 -14.25 18.23 3.67
#